data_3847eda17fd6263e23422b6782fa4ef8
#
_entry.id   3847eda17fd6263e23422b6782fa4ef8
#
_cell.length_a   1.000
_cell.length_b   1.000
_cell.length_c   1.000
_cell.angle_alpha   90.00
_cell.angle_beta   90.00
_cell.angle_gamma   90.00
#
_symmetry.space_group_name_H-M   'P 1'
#
loop_
_entity.id
_entity.type
_entity.pdbx_description
1 polymer ?
#
loop_
_entity_poly.entity_id
_entity_poly.type
_entity_poly.pdbx_seq_one_letter_code
_entity_poly.pdbx_strand_id
1 'polypeptide(L)'
;MEKIVLPEIENLHQIDVYLNNNGYTAIRKALTQSPDDIIDQVKKSGLRGRGGAAFSAGLKWSFMPKTTDKPKYLCINGDESEPGSFKDRQIFEFNPHQLIEGVLITCYAIQAKKAYLYIRGEYHKWIKLMQSAIDEAYSHGFLGEGMKEKFGTDFSCDLYIHKGAGAYICGEESSLMNSIEGKRGYPRVKPPFPAQNGLWGNPTTINNVETLTNVPPIINKGWEWFSSIGEPKHPGTLLFGVSGHVNKPGVYELPTGTLLTDIIYKFAGGVPGDKKIKCVIPGGSSMPPLRGDALEGIKMDAESLRAAGSAIGTGGIMVMDEDTDLVKVLARIAKFYHHESCGQCTPCREGTGWMLKLLNRIIDGKGASKDIDLLVSVANNIEGNTVCALGEAAAWPVKFMVTRFRDEFEAAVKEKLALEVKNKVHSMRSTATPIANIEI
;
A
#
# COMPACT_ATOMS: atom_id res chain seq x y z
N MET A 1 -9.57 20.29 -11.34
CA MET A 1 -10.31 19.02 -11.18
C MET A 1 -10.76 18.91 -9.74
N GLU A 2 -11.99 18.46 -9.50
CA GLU A 2 -12.51 18.29 -8.14
C GLU A 2 -11.78 17.13 -7.44
N LYS A 3 -11.25 17.39 -6.24
CA LYS A 3 -10.67 16.37 -5.35
C LYS A 3 -11.81 15.70 -4.59
N ILE A 4 -11.79 14.37 -4.58
CA ILE A 4 -12.89 13.53 -4.03
C ILE A 4 -12.61 13.17 -2.57
N VAL A 5 -11.35 12.80 -2.27
CA VAL A 5 -10.91 12.26 -0.99
C VAL A 5 -10.31 13.36 -0.10
N LEU A 6 -9.51 14.25 -0.70
CA LEU A 6 -8.85 15.36 0.00
C LEU A 6 -9.24 16.71 -0.62
N PRO A 7 -10.51 17.14 -0.53
CA PRO A 7 -10.94 18.43 -1.04
C PRO A 7 -10.19 19.57 -0.31
N GLU A 8 -9.93 20.67 -1.04
CA GLU A 8 -9.23 21.84 -0.51
C GLU A 8 -10.18 22.72 0.32
N ILE A 9 -10.66 22.18 1.43
CA ILE A 9 -11.54 22.89 2.38
C ILE A 9 -10.78 23.00 3.69
N GLU A 10 -10.56 24.22 4.13
CA GLU A 10 -9.85 24.49 5.37
C GLU A 10 -10.62 23.94 6.57
N ASN A 11 -9.89 23.28 7.49
CA ASN A 11 -10.46 22.70 8.72
C ASN A 11 -11.54 21.63 8.51
N LEU A 12 -11.57 20.94 7.36
CA LEU A 12 -12.58 19.90 7.05
C LEU A 12 -12.57 18.73 8.05
N HIS A 13 -11.50 18.59 8.82
CA HIS A 13 -11.39 17.59 9.89
C HIS A 13 -12.31 17.87 11.08
N GLN A 14 -12.85 19.08 11.21
CA GLN A 14 -13.81 19.46 12.26
C GLN A 14 -15.23 19.11 11.80
N ILE A 15 -16.02 18.51 12.70
CA ILE A 15 -17.35 18.02 12.35
C ILE A 15 -18.30 19.13 11.84
N ASP A 16 -18.25 20.32 12.44
CA ASP A 16 -19.11 21.44 12.02
C ASP A 16 -18.78 21.91 10.60
N VAL A 17 -17.48 21.96 10.25
CA VAL A 17 -17.06 22.29 8.88
C VAL A 17 -17.49 21.21 7.91
N TYR A 18 -17.34 19.93 8.29
CA TYR A 18 -17.79 18.80 7.45
C TYR A 18 -19.29 18.85 7.22
N LEU A 19 -20.10 19.10 8.27
CA LEU A 19 -21.56 19.25 8.18
C LEU A 19 -21.97 20.40 7.27
N ASN A 20 -21.32 21.56 7.38
CA ASN A 20 -21.60 22.73 6.53
C ASN A 20 -21.24 22.51 5.06
N ASN A 21 -20.42 21.48 4.75
CA ASN A 21 -20.06 21.05 3.40
C ASN A 21 -20.81 19.78 2.98
N ASN A 22 -22.05 19.61 3.39
CA ASN A 22 -22.91 18.45 3.09
C ASN A 22 -22.42 17.10 3.66
N GLY A 23 -21.64 17.13 4.74
CA GLY A 23 -21.23 15.94 5.45
C GLY A 23 -22.42 15.17 6.04
N TYR A 24 -22.28 13.86 6.12
CA TYR A 24 -23.30 12.89 6.59
C TYR A 24 -24.64 12.93 5.83
N THR A 25 -24.69 13.57 4.65
CA THR A 25 -25.85 13.52 3.76
C THR A 25 -25.92 12.20 3.00
N ALA A 26 -24.77 11.60 2.68
CA ALA A 26 -24.72 10.33 1.95
C ALA A 26 -25.25 9.17 2.78
N ILE A 27 -24.93 9.10 4.08
CA ILE A 27 -25.52 8.06 4.95
C ILE A 27 -27.04 8.26 5.08
N ARG A 28 -27.53 9.50 5.21
CA ARG A 28 -28.96 9.77 5.22
C ARG A 28 -29.64 9.27 3.96
N LYS A 29 -29.04 9.53 2.79
CA LYS A 29 -29.52 9.04 1.49
C LYS A 29 -29.43 7.51 1.41
N ALA A 30 -28.36 6.90 1.88
CA ALA A 30 -28.20 5.44 1.90
C ALA A 30 -29.29 4.73 2.72
N LEU A 31 -29.63 5.26 3.89
CA LEU A 31 -30.66 4.70 4.77
C LEU A 31 -32.08 4.72 4.19
N THR A 32 -32.33 5.48 3.12
CA THR A 32 -33.63 5.44 2.37
C THR A 32 -33.67 4.36 1.30
N GLN A 33 -32.58 3.63 1.09
CA GLN A 33 -32.43 2.60 0.05
C GLN A 33 -32.20 1.24 0.68
N SER A 34 -32.35 0.17 -0.07
CA SER A 34 -32.00 -1.16 0.44
C SER A 34 -30.46 -1.36 0.50
N PRO A 35 -29.98 -2.23 1.41
CA PRO A 35 -28.56 -2.63 1.43
C PRO A 35 -28.05 -3.13 0.08
N ASP A 36 -28.85 -3.89 -0.65
CA ASP A 36 -28.49 -4.41 -1.98
C ASP A 36 -28.33 -3.30 -3.02
N ASP A 37 -29.17 -2.24 -2.97
CA ASP A 37 -29.05 -1.09 -3.87
C ASP A 37 -27.76 -0.33 -3.67
N ILE A 38 -27.29 -0.22 -2.41
CA ILE A 38 -26.00 0.41 -2.08
C ILE A 38 -24.84 -0.44 -2.64
N ILE A 39 -24.89 -1.75 -2.45
CA ILE A 39 -23.88 -2.66 -3.01
C ILE A 39 -23.84 -2.54 -4.53
N ASP A 40 -25.01 -2.48 -5.19
CA ASP A 40 -25.12 -2.38 -6.63
C ASP A 40 -24.58 -1.04 -7.18
N GLN A 41 -24.88 0.08 -6.50
CA GLN A 41 -24.29 1.39 -6.86
C GLN A 41 -22.77 1.38 -6.77
N VAL A 42 -22.19 0.81 -5.70
CA VAL A 42 -20.73 0.70 -5.54
C VAL A 42 -20.14 -0.27 -6.58
N LYS A 43 -20.84 -1.33 -6.96
CA LYS A 43 -20.44 -2.19 -8.09
C LYS A 43 -20.42 -1.42 -9.42
N LYS A 44 -21.51 -0.73 -9.74
CA LYS A 44 -21.67 0.05 -10.99
C LYS A 44 -20.67 1.21 -11.07
N SER A 45 -20.33 1.82 -9.94
CA SER A 45 -19.31 2.88 -9.91
C SER A 45 -17.92 2.41 -10.35
N GLY A 46 -17.68 1.09 -10.35
CA GLY A 46 -16.39 0.52 -10.68
C GLY A 46 -15.30 0.75 -9.63
N LEU A 47 -15.67 1.21 -8.42
CA LEU A 47 -14.70 1.46 -7.34
C LEU A 47 -13.89 0.19 -7.05
N ARG A 48 -12.57 0.30 -7.22
CA ARG A 48 -11.60 -0.74 -6.85
C ARG A 48 -10.93 -0.40 -5.53
N GLY A 49 -10.48 -1.43 -4.83
CA GLY A 49 -9.69 -1.28 -3.60
C GLY A 49 -8.42 -0.44 -3.82
N ARG A 50 -8.16 0.48 -2.90
CA ARG A 50 -7.00 1.40 -2.87
C ARG A 50 -5.86 0.92 -1.96
N GLY A 51 -5.99 -0.30 -1.44
CA GLY A 51 -4.97 -0.91 -0.55
C GLY A 51 -3.92 -1.76 -1.25
N GLY A 52 -3.84 -1.74 -2.59
CA GLY A 52 -2.80 -2.43 -3.37
C GLY A 52 -3.31 -3.47 -4.37
N ALA A 53 -4.28 -4.29 -4.02
CA ALA A 53 -4.77 -5.39 -4.88
C ALA A 53 -5.76 -4.96 -5.97
N ALA A 54 -6.30 -3.74 -5.93
CA ALA A 54 -7.25 -3.18 -6.88
C ALA A 54 -8.49 -4.08 -7.16
N PHE A 55 -8.95 -4.86 -6.18
CA PHE A 55 -10.13 -5.69 -6.29
C PHE A 55 -11.42 -4.84 -6.20
N SER A 56 -12.48 -5.20 -6.94
CA SER A 56 -13.75 -4.47 -6.91
C SER A 56 -14.37 -4.43 -5.51
N ALA A 57 -14.59 -3.22 -4.96
CA ALA A 57 -15.13 -3.04 -3.63
C ALA A 57 -16.56 -3.58 -3.50
N GLY A 58 -17.44 -3.20 -4.41
CA GLY A 58 -18.84 -3.65 -4.40
C GLY A 58 -18.98 -5.16 -4.62
N LEU A 59 -18.13 -5.77 -5.47
CA LEU A 59 -18.10 -7.22 -5.61
C LEU A 59 -17.66 -7.90 -4.30
N LYS A 60 -16.65 -7.36 -3.61
CA LYS A 60 -16.21 -7.87 -2.30
C LYS A 60 -17.35 -7.84 -1.27
N TRP A 61 -18.12 -6.77 -1.24
CA TRP A 61 -19.27 -6.65 -0.33
C TRP A 61 -20.37 -7.66 -0.64
N SER A 62 -20.59 -7.99 -1.91
CA SER A 62 -21.62 -8.96 -2.30
C SER A 62 -21.31 -10.41 -1.89
N PHE A 63 -20.10 -10.71 -1.44
CA PHE A 63 -19.74 -12.01 -0.88
C PHE A 63 -20.22 -12.21 0.57
N MET A 64 -20.63 -11.13 1.22
CA MET A 64 -21.18 -11.22 2.58
C MET A 64 -22.53 -11.97 2.56
N PRO A 65 -22.76 -12.93 3.46
CA PRO A 65 -24.00 -13.67 3.48
C PRO A 65 -25.19 -12.73 3.77
N LYS A 66 -26.26 -12.84 2.97
CA LYS A 66 -27.46 -12.01 3.15
C LYS A 66 -28.23 -12.40 4.41
N THR A 67 -28.36 -13.71 4.66
CA THR A 67 -29.02 -14.28 5.81
C THR A 67 -28.02 -15.07 6.64
N THR A 68 -27.91 -14.72 7.92
CA THR A 68 -27.08 -15.43 8.91
C THR A 68 -27.48 -14.99 10.31
N ASP A 69 -27.43 -15.92 11.26
CA ASP A 69 -27.61 -15.63 12.69
C ASP A 69 -26.32 -15.08 13.35
N LYS A 70 -25.22 -15.11 12.61
CA LYS A 70 -23.93 -14.62 13.09
C LYS A 70 -23.82 -13.11 12.94
N PRO A 71 -23.19 -12.40 13.86
CA PRO A 71 -22.84 -11.00 13.69
C PRO A 71 -21.90 -10.83 12.49
N LYS A 72 -22.03 -9.70 11.78
CA LYS A 72 -21.16 -9.32 10.67
C LYS A 72 -20.25 -8.18 11.11
N TYR A 73 -19.04 -8.15 10.58
CA TYR A 73 -18.04 -7.14 10.93
C TYR A 73 -17.46 -6.46 9.69
N LEU A 74 -17.11 -5.20 9.86
CA LEU A 74 -16.25 -4.45 8.93
C LEU A 74 -14.90 -4.18 9.58
N CYS A 75 -13.80 -4.54 8.91
CA CYS A 75 -12.47 -4.08 9.28
C CYS A 75 -12.00 -3.02 8.29
N ILE A 76 -11.55 -1.89 8.81
CA ILE A 76 -10.95 -0.82 8.02
C ILE A 76 -9.43 -0.95 8.16
N ASN A 77 -8.77 -1.23 7.06
CA ASN A 77 -7.32 -1.40 7.04
C ASN A 77 -6.63 -0.03 6.90
N GLY A 78 -6.13 0.48 8.00
CA GLY A 78 -5.27 1.64 8.13
C GLY A 78 -3.84 1.26 8.56
N ASP A 79 -3.43 0.00 8.35
CA ASP A 79 -2.03 -0.42 8.51
C ASP A 79 -1.21 -0.02 7.29
N GLU A 80 -0.90 1.26 7.20
CA GLU A 80 -0.11 1.84 6.11
C GLU A 80 1.38 1.66 6.40
N SER A 81 1.89 0.47 6.09
CA SER A 81 3.27 0.07 6.38
C SER A 81 4.11 -0.18 5.13
N GLU A 82 3.53 -0.14 3.93
CA GLU A 82 4.25 -0.30 2.66
C GLU A 82 5.26 0.85 2.46
N PRO A 83 6.57 0.57 2.31
CA PRO A 83 7.54 1.62 2.02
C PRO A 83 7.20 2.36 0.72
N GLY A 84 7.17 3.70 0.79
CA GLY A 84 6.72 4.58 -0.28
C GLY A 84 5.24 4.96 -0.20
N SER A 85 4.44 4.36 0.70
CA SER A 85 3.03 4.70 0.92
C SER A 85 2.85 5.58 2.15
N PHE A 86 2.15 6.73 1.99
CA PHE A 86 1.90 7.69 3.08
C PHE A 86 0.63 8.52 2.83
N LYS A 87 -0.38 7.93 2.22
CA LYS A 87 -1.62 8.57 1.76
C LYS A 87 -2.78 8.46 2.77
N ASP A 88 -2.93 7.32 3.46
CA ASP A 88 -4.07 7.08 4.35
C ASP A 88 -4.03 7.99 5.58
N ARG A 89 -2.83 8.30 6.09
CA ARG A 89 -2.64 9.28 7.17
C ARG A 89 -3.11 10.70 6.80
N GLN A 90 -3.11 11.06 5.51
CA GLN A 90 -3.66 12.35 5.06
C GLN A 90 -5.17 12.39 5.24
N ILE A 91 -5.86 11.27 5.01
CA ILE A 91 -7.30 11.14 5.25
C ILE A 91 -7.60 11.30 6.75
N PHE A 92 -6.83 10.63 7.61
CA PHE A 92 -6.98 10.77 9.07
C PHE A 92 -6.77 12.19 9.56
N GLU A 93 -5.90 12.95 8.89
CA GLU A 93 -5.56 14.31 9.29
C GLU A 93 -6.53 15.37 8.73
N PHE A 94 -6.95 15.21 7.48
CA PHE A 94 -7.67 16.27 6.77
C PHE A 94 -9.14 15.98 6.52
N ASN A 95 -9.56 14.70 6.44
CA ASN A 95 -10.95 14.35 6.12
C ASN A 95 -11.45 13.10 6.86
N PRO A 96 -11.29 13.02 8.20
CA PRO A 96 -11.67 11.82 8.96
C PRO A 96 -13.16 11.53 8.94
N HIS A 97 -14.02 12.57 8.88
CA HIS A 97 -15.47 12.39 8.90
C HIS A 97 -16.03 11.76 7.62
N GLN A 98 -15.42 12.02 6.45
CA GLN A 98 -15.80 11.34 5.21
C GLN A 98 -15.46 9.85 5.28
N LEU A 99 -14.35 9.49 5.93
CA LEU A 99 -14.04 8.08 6.20
C LEU A 99 -15.09 7.47 7.12
N ILE A 100 -15.45 8.14 8.24
CA ILE A 100 -16.48 7.65 9.18
C ILE A 100 -17.81 7.45 8.46
N GLU A 101 -18.24 8.42 7.63
CA GLU A 101 -19.45 8.29 6.83
C GLU A 101 -19.39 7.11 5.85
N GLY A 102 -18.24 6.91 5.20
CA GLY A 102 -18.01 5.75 4.32
C GLY A 102 -18.06 4.41 5.07
N VAL A 103 -17.57 4.36 6.30
CA VAL A 103 -17.68 3.19 7.19
C VAL A 103 -19.15 2.91 7.51
N LEU A 104 -19.94 3.92 7.87
CA LEU A 104 -21.37 3.77 8.19
C LEU A 104 -22.17 3.23 7.00
N ILE A 105 -21.98 3.81 5.82
CA ILE A 105 -22.65 3.37 4.59
C ILE A 105 -22.28 1.92 4.27
N THR A 106 -21.00 1.57 4.41
CA THR A 106 -20.53 0.20 4.16
C THR A 106 -21.12 -0.77 5.17
N CYS A 107 -21.13 -0.41 6.46
CA CYS A 107 -21.74 -1.23 7.52
C CYS A 107 -23.23 -1.45 7.26
N TYR A 108 -23.97 -0.42 6.84
CA TYR A 108 -25.37 -0.56 6.45
C TYR A 108 -25.53 -1.52 5.27
N ALA A 109 -24.73 -1.35 4.22
CA ALA A 109 -24.78 -2.17 3.01
C ALA A 109 -24.51 -3.65 3.28
N ILE A 110 -23.54 -3.99 4.11
CA ILE A 110 -23.21 -5.38 4.47
C ILE A 110 -23.95 -5.88 5.73
N GLN A 111 -24.80 -5.03 6.34
CA GLN A 111 -25.54 -5.31 7.57
C GLN A 111 -24.64 -5.61 8.77
N ALA A 112 -23.51 -4.94 8.89
CA ALA A 112 -22.64 -5.00 10.05
C ALA A 112 -23.03 -3.92 11.07
N LYS A 113 -22.99 -4.25 12.37
CA LYS A 113 -23.27 -3.31 13.47
C LYS A 113 -22.00 -2.86 14.20
N LYS A 114 -20.85 -3.44 13.86
CA LYS A 114 -19.55 -3.10 14.46
C LYS A 114 -18.48 -3.03 13.40
N ALA A 115 -17.68 -1.99 13.49
CA ALA A 115 -16.52 -1.75 12.65
C ALA A 115 -15.24 -1.58 13.48
N TYR A 116 -14.13 -2.09 13.00
CA TYR A 116 -12.82 -1.96 13.63
C TYR A 116 -11.86 -1.27 12.67
N LEU A 117 -11.45 -0.05 13.02
CA LEU A 117 -10.42 0.68 12.31
C LEU A 117 -9.04 0.28 12.86
N TYR A 118 -8.35 -0.57 12.12
CA TYR A 118 -6.99 -0.98 12.45
C TYR A 118 -6.01 0.08 11.94
N ILE A 119 -5.29 0.74 12.85
CA ILE A 119 -4.29 1.75 12.51
C ILE A 119 -2.91 1.26 12.92
N ARG A 120 -1.94 1.45 12.04
CA ARG A 120 -0.52 1.18 12.28
C ARG A 120 -0.06 1.74 13.65
N GLY A 121 0.67 0.93 14.42
CA GLY A 121 1.05 1.27 15.80
C GLY A 121 1.85 2.55 15.96
N GLU A 122 2.69 2.90 14.96
CA GLU A 122 3.53 4.09 14.96
C GLU A 122 2.76 5.38 14.67
N TYR A 123 1.50 5.29 14.25
CA TYR A 123 0.67 6.44 13.90
C TYR A 123 0.01 7.11 15.11
N HIS A 124 0.76 7.36 16.18
CA HIS A 124 0.24 7.93 17.44
C HIS A 124 -0.53 9.24 17.26
N LYS A 125 -0.05 10.17 16.39
CA LYS A 125 -0.74 11.42 16.06
C LYS A 125 -2.10 11.14 15.45
N TRP A 126 -2.13 10.31 14.41
CA TRP A 126 -3.34 10.04 13.61
C TRP A 126 -4.35 9.18 14.36
N ILE A 127 -3.90 8.29 15.26
CA ILE A 127 -4.79 7.56 16.18
C ILE A 127 -5.56 8.55 17.06
N LYS A 128 -4.88 9.57 17.61
CA LYS A 128 -5.54 10.60 18.43
C LYS A 128 -6.53 11.45 17.61
N LEU A 129 -6.15 11.86 16.41
CA LEU A 129 -7.03 12.63 15.52
C LEU A 129 -8.29 11.83 15.14
N MET A 130 -8.12 10.56 14.77
CA MET A 130 -9.25 9.69 14.45
C MET A 130 -10.13 9.41 15.66
N GLN A 131 -9.55 9.25 16.86
CA GLN A 131 -10.35 9.07 18.08
C GLN A 131 -11.19 10.32 18.36
N SER A 132 -10.61 11.51 18.23
CA SER A 132 -11.35 12.77 18.37
C SER A 132 -12.52 12.86 17.39
N ALA A 133 -12.30 12.55 16.11
CA ALA A 133 -13.36 12.57 15.10
C ALA A 133 -14.46 11.53 15.37
N ILE A 134 -14.10 10.35 15.89
CA ILE A 134 -15.06 9.32 16.31
C ILE A 134 -15.88 9.80 17.50
N ASP A 135 -15.25 10.40 18.50
CA ASP A 135 -15.93 10.95 19.68
C ASP A 135 -16.89 12.08 19.29
N GLU A 136 -16.49 12.97 18.35
CA GLU A 136 -17.36 13.98 17.76
C GLU A 136 -18.56 13.33 17.04
N ALA A 137 -18.34 12.29 16.25
CA ALA A 137 -19.42 11.58 15.54
C ALA A 137 -20.42 10.91 16.52
N TYR A 138 -19.94 10.34 17.64
CA TYR A 138 -20.82 9.84 18.71
C TYR A 138 -21.61 10.95 19.37
N SER A 139 -20.98 12.06 19.73
CA SER A 139 -21.64 13.20 20.42
C SER A 139 -22.74 13.85 19.57
N HIS A 140 -22.61 13.78 18.24
CA HIS A 140 -23.59 14.30 17.28
C HIS A 140 -24.62 13.25 16.84
N GLY A 141 -24.59 12.04 17.40
CA GLY A 141 -25.55 10.95 17.09
C GLY A 141 -25.32 10.31 15.72
N PHE A 142 -24.14 10.41 15.14
CA PHE A 142 -23.80 9.72 13.88
C PHE A 142 -23.28 8.30 14.08
N LEU A 143 -22.96 7.91 15.32
CA LEU A 143 -22.50 6.58 15.68
C LEU A 143 -23.31 6.04 16.87
N GLY A 144 -23.31 4.70 17.03
CA GLY A 144 -23.98 4.01 18.11
C GLY A 144 -25.49 4.13 18.07
N GLU A 145 -26.13 4.03 19.24
CA GLU A 145 -27.60 4.09 19.38
C GLU A 145 -28.17 5.46 19.01
N GLY A 146 -27.37 6.55 19.07
CA GLY A 146 -27.78 7.89 18.65
C GLY A 146 -28.22 7.97 17.20
N MET A 147 -27.77 7.05 16.34
CA MET A 147 -28.21 6.96 14.94
C MET A 147 -29.71 6.74 14.79
N LYS A 148 -30.32 6.00 15.70
CA LYS A 148 -31.75 5.68 15.65
C LYS A 148 -32.60 6.95 15.74
N GLU A 149 -32.29 7.81 16.71
CA GLU A 149 -32.94 9.10 16.87
C GLU A 149 -32.60 10.08 15.76
N LYS A 150 -31.30 10.17 15.41
CA LYS A 150 -30.78 11.12 14.39
C LYS A 150 -31.35 10.90 12.99
N PHE A 151 -31.54 9.64 12.60
CA PHE A 151 -31.95 9.26 11.25
C PHE A 151 -33.35 8.62 11.16
N GLY A 152 -33.98 8.31 12.30
CA GLY A 152 -35.27 7.60 12.32
C GLY A 152 -35.17 6.17 11.78
N THR A 153 -34.09 5.44 12.14
CA THR A 153 -33.76 4.11 11.62
C THR A 153 -33.53 3.13 12.76
N ASP A 154 -33.76 1.83 12.52
CA ASP A 154 -33.34 0.76 13.44
C ASP A 154 -31.85 0.37 13.30
N PHE A 155 -31.17 0.94 12.31
CA PHE A 155 -29.75 0.70 12.09
C PHE A 155 -28.91 1.50 13.08
N SER A 156 -27.93 0.83 13.70
CA SER A 156 -26.89 1.44 14.51
C SER A 156 -25.55 0.79 14.20
N CYS A 157 -24.49 1.54 14.32
CA CYS A 157 -23.12 1.04 14.08
C CYS A 157 -22.15 1.65 15.08
N ASP A 158 -21.34 0.80 15.71
CA ASP A 158 -20.21 1.22 16.54
C ASP A 158 -18.90 1.14 15.76
N LEU A 159 -18.05 2.13 15.94
CA LEU A 159 -16.71 2.20 15.35
C LEU A 159 -15.63 2.24 16.44
N TYR A 160 -14.74 1.27 16.42
CA TYR A 160 -13.64 1.15 17.38
C TYR A 160 -12.28 1.27 16.67
N ILE A 161 -11.33 1.97 17.29
CA ILE A 161 -9.93 1.94 16.86
C ILE A 161 -9.25 0.73 17.48
N HIS A 162 -8.59 -0.07 16.64
CA HIS A 162 -7.62 -1.08 17.07
C HIS A 162 -6.22 -0.59 16.70
N LYS A 163 -5.39 -0.36 17.71
CA LYS A 163 -4.00 0.05 17.52
C LYS A 163 -3.14 -1.18 17.22
N GLY A 164 -2.51 -1.20 16.04
CA GLY A 164 -1.53 -2.21 15.67
C GLY A 164 -0.22 -2.10 16.48
N ALA A 165 0.64 -3.07 16.33
CA ALA A 165 1.95 -3.16 17.01
C ALA A 165 3.14 -2.94 16.07
N GLY A 166 2.93 -2.38 14.87
CA GLY A 166 3.99 -2.01 13.93
C GLY A 166 4.47 -3.13 13.00
N ALA A 167 3.79 -4.27 12.94
CA ALA A 167 4.15 -5.35 12.03
C ALA A 167 3.50 -5.13 10.64
N TYR A 168 4.31 -4.99 9.58
CA TYR A 168 3.86 -4.85 8.18
C TYR A 168 2.90 -5.95 7.76
N ILE A 169 3.17 -7.22 8.19
CA ILE A 169 2.31 -8.35 7.83
C ILE A 169 0.86 -8.18 8.31
N CYS A 170 0.59 -7.37 9.33
CA CYS A 170 -0.77 -7.11 9.82
C CYS A 170 -1.59 -6.22 8.85
N GLY A 171 -0.98 -5.71 7.77
CA GLY A 171 -1.69 -5.17 6.61
C GLY A 171 -2.34 -6.23 5.72
N GLU A 172 -1.92 -7.51 5.78
CA GLU A 172 -2.63 -8.61 5.13
C GLU A 172 -3.95 -8.89 5.87
N GLU A 173 -5.06 -9.04 5.12
CA GLU A 173 -6.41 -9.04 5.69
C GLU A 173 -6.64 -10.10 6.79
N SER A 174 -6.06 -11.29 6.66
CA SER A 174 -6.23 -12.35 7.65
C SER A 174 -5.28 -12.21 8.85
N SER A 175 -4.09 -11.68 8.64
CA SER A 175 -3.17 -11.26 9.71
C SER A 175 -3.76 -10.13 10.55
N LEU A 176 -4.37 -9.14 9.91
CA LEU A 176 -5.09 -8.04 10.57
C LEU A 176 -6.18 -8.58 11.49
N MET A 177 -6.99 -9.53 11.01
CA MET A 177 -8.02 -10.17 11.83
C MET A 177 -7.42 -10.93 13.01
N ASN A 178 -6.35 -11.71 12.81
CA ASN A 178 -5.67 -12.39 13.90
C ASN A 178 -5.12 -11.42 14.95
N SER A 179 -4.58 -10.27 14.50
CA SER A 179 -4.11 -9.22 15.41
C SER A 179 -5.25 -8.62 16.24
N ILE A 180 -6.41 -8.31 15.63
CA ILE A 180 -7.60 -7.83 16.36
C ILE A 180 -8.09 -8.88 17.37
N GLU A 181 -7.99 -10.15 17.04
CA GLU A 181 -8.36 -11.27 17.94
C GLU A 181 -7.36 -11.49 19.08
N GLY A 182 -6.27 -10.70 19.16
CA GLY A 182 -5.21 -10.88 20.16
C GLY A 182 -4.28 -12.06 19.87
N LYS A 183 -4.32 -12.61 18.67
CA LYS A 183 -3.48 -13.71 18.21
C LYS A 183 -2.22 -13.18 17.51
N ARG A 184 -1.25 -14.07 17.32
CA ARG A 184 -0.09 -13.74 16.47
C ARG A 184 -0.56 -13.43 15.05
N GLY A 185 -0.02 -12.37 14.45
CA GLY A 185 -0.39 -11.88 13.12
C GLY A 185 0.07 -12.78 11.98
N TYR A 186 -0.27 -14.06 12.04
CA TYR A 186 -0.04 -14.99 10.94
C TYR A 186 -1.18 -14.93 9.93
N PRO A 187 -0.90 -14.88 8.62
CA PRO A 187 -1.91 -15.07 7.58
C PRO A 187 -2.63 -16.42 7.71
N ARG A 188 -3.92 -16.42 7.40
CA ARG A 188 -4.74 -17.63 7.35
C ARG A 188 -4.71 -18.22 5.95
N VAL A 189 -4.74 -19.55 5.86
CA VAL A 189 -4.94 -20.24 4.58
C VAL A 189 -6.35 -19.97 4.05
N LYS A 190 -6.48 -19.71 2.77
CA LYS A 190 -7.76 -19.49 2.08
C LYS A 190 -7.98 -20.62 1.06
N PRO A 191 -9.18 -21.20 0.93
CA PRO A 191 -10.41 -20.97 1.71
C PRO A 191 -10.32 -21.50 3.15
N PRO A 192 -11.21 -21.06 4.09
CA PRO A 192 -12.33 -20.15 3.89
C PRO A 192 -11.90 -18.68 3.78
N PHE A 193 -12.67 -17.88 3.03
CA PHE A 193 -12.45 -16.46 2.90
C PHE A 193 -13.08 -15.68 4.07
N PRO A 194 -12.64 -14.43 4.35
CA PRO A 194 -13.15 -13.64 5.48
C PRO A 194 -14.67 -13.44 5.48
N ALA A 195 -15.29 -13.31 4.31
CA ALA A 195 -16.74 -13.18 4.19
C ALA A 195 -17.50 -14.41 4.72
N GLN A 196 -16.84 -15.57 4.83
CA GLN A 196 -17.40 -16.82 5.37
C GLN A 196 -16.94 -17.05 6.80
N ASN A 197 -15.65 -16.80 7.09
CA ASN A 197 -15.01 -17.09 8.36
C ASN A 197 -13.94 -16.05 8.70
N GLY A 198 -14.36 -14.87 9.12
CA GLY A 198 -13.52 -13.73 9.47
C GLY A 198 -13.25 -13.59 10.96
N LEU A 199 -13.47 -12.40 11.54
CA LEU A 199 -13.25 -12.09 12.95
C LEU A 199 -14.09 -13.01 13.84
N TRP A 200 -13.41 -13.67 14.76
CA TRP A 200 -14.01 -14.61 15.72
C TRP A 200 -14.92 -15.65 15.05
N GLY A 201 -14.57 -16.06 13.82
CA GLY A 201 -15.34 -17.05 13.05
C GLY A 201 -16.63 -16.50 12.42
N ASN A 202 -16.78 -15.18 12.32
CA ASN A 202 -17.96 -14.52 11.79
C ASN A 202 -17.69 -13.86 10.43
N PRO A 203 -18.73 -13.68 9.58
CA PRO A 203 -18.60 -13.00 8.31
C PRO A 203 -17.99 -11.60 8.47
N THR A 204 -16.90 -11.33 7.75
CA THR A 204 -16.15 -10.07 7.86
C THR A 204 -15.73 -9.59 6.48
N THR A 205 -15.87 -8.29 6.23
CA THR A 205 -15.29 -7.61 5.08
C THR A 205 -14.16 -6.70 5.55
N ILE A 206 -13.06 -6.67 4.78
CA ILE A 206 -11.91 -5.81 5.04
C ILE A 206 -11.74 -4.83 3.87
N ASN A 207 -11.69 -3.53 4.14
CA ASN A 207 -11.42 -2.50 3.14
C ASN A 207 -10.35 -1.52 3.62
N ASN A 208 -9.55 -1.02 2.68
CA ASN A 208 -8.60 0.05 2.96
C ASN A 208 -9.31 1.39 3.23
N VAL A 209 -8.66 2.26 3.98
CA VAL A 209 -9.12 3.61 4.36
C VAL A 209 -9.57 4.42 3.15
N GLU A 210 -8.70 4.62 2.15
CA GLU A 210 -9.02 5.42 0.96
C GLU A 210 -10.19 4.82 0.17
N THR A 211 -10.34 3.50 0.13
CA THR A 211 -11.47 2.85 -0.53
C THR A 211 -12.80 3.30 0.07
N LEU A 212 -12.91 3.29 1.40
CA LEU A 212 -14.15 3.65 2.09
C LEU A 212 -14.43 5.16 2.01
N THR A 213 -13.41 5.99 2.00
CA THR A 213 -13.55 7.45 1.85
C THR A 213 -14.16 7.85 0.50
N ASN A 214 -14.06 6.99 -0.53
CA ASN A 214 -14.72 7.21 -1.83
C ASN A 214 -16.22 6.89 -1.84
N VAL A 215 -16.74 6.19 -0.83
CA VAL A 215 -18.14 5.72 -0.83
C VAL A 215 -19.16 6.86 -0.68
N PRO A 216 -19.03 7.82 0.24
CA PRO A 216 -19.99 8.90 0.41
C PRO A 216 -20.21 9.73 -0.87
N PRO A 217 -19.19 10.18 -1.60
CA PRO A 217 -19.36 10.88 -2.87
C PRO A 217 -20.10 10.04 -3.94
N ILE A 218 -19.86 8.73 -4.00
CA ILE A 218 -20.56 7.82 -4.92
C ILE A 218 -22.05 7.82 -4.62
N ILE A 219 -22.45 7.71 -3.35
CA ILE A 219 -23.86 7.69 -2.95
C ILE A 219 -24.51 9.06 -3.19
N ASN A 220 -23.81 10.16 -2.90
CA ASN A 220 -24.36 11.51 -3.08
C ASN A 220 -24.54 11.89 -4.55
N LYS A 221 -23.50 11.71 -5.37
CA LYS A 221 -23.44 12.19 -6.76
C LYS A 221 -23.86 11.13 -7.79
N GLY A 222 -23.97 9.87 -7.39
CA GLY A 222 -24.32 8.74 -8.26
C GLY A 222 -23.09 7.99 -8.80
N TRP A 223 -23.33 6.74 -9.16
CA TRP A 223 -22.28 5.87 -9.69
C TRP A 223 -21.80 6.31 -11.08
N GLU A 224 -22.69 6.89 -11.91
CA GLU A 224 -22.36 7.41 -13.24
C GLU A 224 -21.31 8.52 -13.16
N TRP A 225 -21.48 9.44 -12.20
CA TRP A 225 -20.51 10.51 -11.97
C TRP A 225 -19.14 9.93 -11.63
N PHE A 226 -19.07 8.97 -10.70
CA PHE A 226 -17.78 8.39 -10.30
C PHE A 226 -17.12 7.59 -11.44
N SER A 227 -17.92 6.81 -12.18
CA SER A 227 -17.43 6.00 -13.30
C SER A 227 -16.97 6.84 -14.50
N SER A 228 -17.34 8.10 -14.58
CA SER A 228 -16.88 9.04 -15.62
C SER A 228 -15.51 9.65 -15.34
N ILE A 229 -14.94 9.44 -14.13
CA ILE A 229 -13.65 10.00 -13.72
C ILE A 229 -12.56 8.96 -13.96
N GLY A 230 -11.47 9.37 -14.62
CA GLY A 230 -10.30 8.52 -14.85
C GLY A 230 -10.53 7.42 -15.91
N GLU A 231 -9.84 6.29 -15.75
CA GLU A 231 -9.90 5.19 -16.72
C GLU A 231 -11.16 4.33 -16.54
N PRO A 232 -11.87 3.97 -17.62
CA PRO A 232 -13.16 3.24 -17.51
C PRO A 232 -13.07 1.91 -16.75
N LYS A 233 -11.94 1.22 -16.83
CA LYS A 233 -11.73 -0.06 -16.12
C LYS A 233 -11.21 0.14 -14.68
N HIS A 234 -10.84 1.35 -14.32
CA HIS A 234 -10.32 1.70 -12.99
C HIS A 234 -10.75 3.13 -12.62
N PRO A 235 -12.05 3.42 -12.51
CA PRO A 235 -12.55 4.78 -12.35
C PRO A 235 -12.24 5.42 -11.00
N GLY A 236 -12.45 6.73 -10.94
CA GLY A 236 -12.24 7.57 -9.78
C GLY A 236 -10.85 8.18 -9.72
N THR A 237 -10.54 8.76 -8.56
CA THR A 237 -9.20 9.28 -8.22
C THR A 237 -8.40 8.28 -7.41
N LEU A 238 -7.09 8.50 -7.35
CA LEU A 238 -6.15 7.84 -6.45
C LEU A 238 -5.30 8.89 -5.74
N LEU A 239 -4.94 8.58 -4.51
CA LEU A 239 -3.93 9.34 -3.77
C LEU A 239 -2.55 8.78 -4.11
N PHE A 240 -1.79 9.51 -4.93
CA PHE A 240 -0.42 9.16 -5.28
C PHE A 240 0.55 9.78 -4.28
N GLY A 241 1.25 8.93 -3.52
CA GLY A 241 2.37 9.35 -2.67
C GLY A 241 3.65 9.40 -3.49
N VAL A 242 4.18 10.60 -3.76
CA VAL A 242 5.41 10.77 -4.56
C VAL A 242 6.59 11.10 -3.66
N SER A 243 7.65 10.32 -3.78
CA SER A 243 8.87 10.44 -2.97
C SER A 243 10.14 10.09 -3.76
N GLY A 244 11.28 10.14 -3.08
CA GLY A 244 12.59 9.94 -3.70
C GLY A 244 13.13 11.23 -4.31
N HIS A 245 13.78 11.15 -5.45
CA HIS A 245 14.43 12.29 -6.12
C HIS A 245 13.43 13.10 -6.96
N VAL A 246 12.58 13.86 -6.27
CA VAL A 246 11.63 14.83 -6.86
C VAL A 246 11.70 16.16 -6.11
N ASN A 247 11.45 17.27 -6.82
CA ASN A 247 11.52 18.61 -6.22
C ASN A 247 10.39 18.89 -5.23
N LYS A 248 9.21 18.27 -5.39
CA LYS A 248 8.04 18.47 -4.55
C LYS A 248 7.48 17.12 -4.14
N PRO A 249 8.07 16.42 -3.13
CA PRO A 249 7.49 15.21 -2.60
C PRO A 249 6.16 15.51 -1.88
N GLY A 250 5.18 14.62 -1.99
CA GLY A 250 3.87 14.84 -1.38
C GLY A 250 2.82 13.82 -1.81
N VAL A 251 1.58 14.03 -1.38
CA VAL A 251 0.42 13.25 -1.80
C VAL A 251 -0.41 14.07 -2.77
N TYR A 252 -0.69 13.50 -3.92
CA TYR A 252 -1.43 14.11 -5.02
C TYR A 252 -2.68 13.30 -5.33
N GLU A 253 -3.85 13.89 -5.19
CA GLU A 253 -5.09 13.27 -5.63
C GLU A 253 -5.32 13.57 -7.11
N LEU A 254 -5.24 12.52 -7.94
CA LEU A 254 -5.35 12.65 -9.40
C LEU A 254 -6.27 11.53 -9.95
N PRO A 255 -6.89 11.72 -11.14
CA PRO A 255 -7.61 10.66 -11.81
C PRO A 255 -6.71 9.45 -12.07
N THR A 256 -7.29 8.27 -11.98
CA THR A 256 -6.64 7.09 -12.55
C THR A 256 -6.36 7.31 -14.03
N GLY A 257 -5.27 6.74 -14.54
CA GLY A 257 -4.84 6.96 -15.92
C GLY A 257 -4.04 8.24 -16.17
N THR A 258 -3.80 9.07 -15.14
CA THR A 258 -2.82 10.16 -15.24
C THR A 258 -1.46 9.57 -15.62
N LEU A 259 -0.74 10.20 -16.56
CA LEU A 259 0.57 9.72 -17.00
C LEU A 259 1.57 9.76 -15.83
N LEU A 260 2.36 8.72 -15.67
CA LEU A 260 3.40 8.64 -14.63
C LEU A 260 4.41 9.80 -14.78
N THR A 261 4.78 10.14 -16.02
CA THR A 261 5.63 11.27 -16.32
C THR A 261 5.01 12.61 -15.92
N ASP A 262 3.70 12.78 -16.10
CA ASP A 262 2.99 14.00 -15.68
C ASP A 262 3.01 14.12 -14.15
N ILE A 263 2.80 13.03 -13.43
CA ILE A 263 2.88 13.03 -11.96
C ILE A 263 4.27 13.48 -11.51
N ILE A 264 5.31 12.93 -12.10
CA ILE A 264 6.70 13.25 -11.72
C ILE A 264 7.06 14.69 -12.11
N TYR A 265 6.79 15.10 -13.35
CA TYR A 265 7.31 16.38 -13.86
C TYR A 265 6.36 17.56 -13.60
N LYS A 266 5.04 17.40 -13.81
CA LYS A 266 4.08 18.51 -13.65
C LYS A 266 3.66 18.72 -12.20
N PHE A 267 3.38 17.64 -11.46
CA PHE A 267 2.89 17.73 -10.09
C PHE A 267 4.03 17.71 -9.06
N ALA A 268 4.96 16.76 -9.16
CA ALA A 268 6.09 16.65 -8.23
C ALA A 268 7.30 17.50 -8.64
N GLY A 269 7.20 18.32 -9.70
CA GLY A 269 8.18 19.36 -10.06
C GLY A 269 9.46 18.84 -10.69
N GLY A 270 9.48 17.60 -11.18
CA GLY A 270 10.66 16.99 -11.83
C GLY A 270 11.75 16.55 -10.86
N VAL A 271 12.88 16.13 -11.42
CA VAL A 271 14.04 15.62 -10.67
C VAL A 271 14.98 16.76 -10.31
N PRO A 272 15.54 16.84 -9.10
CA PRO A 272 16.49 17.88 -8.72
C PRO A 272 17.71 17.92 -9.63
N GLY A 273 18.10 19.14 -10.06
CA GLY A 273 19.25 19.36 -10.94
C GLY A 273 19.08 18.82 -12.37
N ASP A 274 17.83 18.65 -12.82
CA ASP A 274 17.46 18.14 -14.14
C ASP A 274 18.13 16.81 -14.51
N LYS A 275 18.49 16.00 -13.50
CA LYS A 275 19.07 14.68 -13.69
C LYS A 275 18.09 13.74 -14.35
N LYS A 276 18.61 12.74 -15.05
CA LYS A 276 17.79 11.71 -15.68
C LYS A 276 17.23 10.76 -14.62
N ILE A 277 16.03 10.28 -14.86
CA ILE A 277 15.44 9.21 -14.07
C ILE A 277 16.10 7.89 -14.46
N LYS A 278 16.66 7.17 -13.48
CA LYS A 278 17.18 5.82 -13.67
C LYS A 278 16.09 4.77 -13.48
N CYS A 279 15.36 4.87 -12.39
CA CYS A 279 14.38 3.88 -11.96
C CYS A 279 13.19 4.53 -11.27
N VAL A 280 12.00 3.98 -11.47
CA VAL A 280 10.79 4.35 -10.73
C VAL A 280 10.10 3.09 -10.21
N ILE A 281 9.77 3.07 -8.92
CA ILE A 281 8.85 2.09 -8.37
C ILE A 281 7.48 2.76 -8.27
N PRO A 282 6.44 2.30 -9.01
CA PRO A 282 5.21 3.08 -9.17
C PRO A 282 4.15 2.87 -8.09
N GLY A 283 4.28 1.83 -7.26
CA GLY A 283 3.18 1.42 -6.38
C GLY A 283 3.57 0.97 -4.97
N GLY A 284 4.72 1.41 -4.46
CA GLY A 284 5.31 0.92 -3.22
C GLY A 284 6.40 -0.11 -3.46
N SER A 285 7.21 -0.37 -2.45
CA SER A 285 8.44 -1.19 -2.57
C SER A 285 8.21 -2.63 -3.03
N SER A 286 6.99 -3.14 -2.88
CA SER A 286 6.57 -4.48 -3.32
C SER A 286 6.36 -4.60 -4.84
N MET A 287 6.30 -3.46 -5.56
CA MET A 287 6.00 -3.47 -6.99
C MET A 287 7.26 -3.55 -7.85
N PRO A 288 7.19 -4.22 -9.03
CA PRO A 288 8.29 -4.25 -9.97
C PRO A 288 8.75 -2.86 -10.40
N PRO A 289 10.07 -2.52 -10.31
CA PRO A 289 10.59 -1.22 -10.70
C PRO A 289 10.56 -1.05 -12.23
N LEU A 290 10.33 0.16 -12.70
CA LEU A 290 10.37 0.53 -14.11
C LEU A 290 11.68 1.26 -14.43
N ARG A 291 12.22 1.05 -15.64
CA ARG A 291 13.39 1.80 -16.13
C ARG A 291 12.99 3.23 -16.48
N GLY A 292 13.88 4.18 -16.25
CA GLY A 292 13.63 5.59 -16.54
C GLY A 292 13.44 5.89 -18.02
N ASP A 293 14.07 5.08 -18.90
CA ASP A 293 13.95 5.16 -20.36
C ASP A 293 12.66 4.55 -20.94
N ALA A 294 11.83 3.92 -20.10
CA ALA A 294 10.60 3.23 -20.50
C ALA A 294 9.34 3.82 -19.86
N LEU A 295 9.37 5.06 -19.37
CA LEU A 295 8.24 5.66 -18.64
C LEU A 295 7.22 6.34 -19.55
N GLU A 296 7.58 6.63 -20.79
CA GLU A 296 6.73 7.38 -21.72
C GLU A 296 5.42 6.62 -21.99
N GLY A 297 4.29 7.33 -21.94
CA GLY A 297 2.96 6.79 -22.20
C GLY A 297 2.40 5.86 -21.10
N ILE A 298 3.14 5.58 -20.03
CA ILE A 298 2.63 4.76 -18.92
C ILE A 298 1.60 5.55 -18.13
N LYS A 299 0.37 5.02 -18.09
CA LYS A 299 -0.72 5.54 -17.28
C LYS A 299 -0.75 4.90 -15.91
N MET A 300 -1.07 5.69 -14.90
CA MET A 300 -1.20 5.21 -13.52
C MET A 300 -2.60 4.62 -13.27
N ASP A 301 -2.80 3.44 -13.82
CA ASP A 301 -3.96 2.57 -13.63
C ASP A 301 -3.52 1.10 -13.61
N ALA A 302 -4.43 0.20 -13.18
CA ALA A 302 -4.10 -1.20 -12.96
C ALA A 302 -3.72 -1.95 -14.26
N GLU A 303 -4.37 -1.64 -15.37
CA GLU A 303 -4.19 -2.32 -16.65
C GLU A 303 -2.88 -1.86 -17.34
N SER A 304 -2.65 -0.55 -17.39
CA SER A 304 -1.46 0.03 -18.04
C SER A 304 -0.17 -0.38 -17.33
N LEU A 305 -0.17 -0.34 -15.99
CA LEU A 305 1.00 -0.79 -15.22
C LEU A 305 1.23 -2.29 -15.34
N ARG A 306 0.18 -3.11 -15.43
CA ARG A 306 0.33 -4.54 -15.70
C ARG A 306 0.94 -4.78 -17.08
N ALA A 307 0.52 -4.05 -18.11
CA ALA A 307 1.09 -4.11 -19.45
C ALA A 307 2.58 -3.70 -19.46
N ALA A 308 2.97 -2.74 -18.62
CA ALA A 308 4.37 -2.35 -18.40
C ALA A 308 5.17 -3.33 -17.52
N GLY A 309 4.55 -4.44 -17.10
CA GLY A 309 5.17 -5.45 -16.23
C GLY A 309 5.40 -4.97 -14.79
N SER A 310 4.53 -4.07 -14.31
CA SER A 310 4.49 -3.61 -12.92
C SER A 310 3.05 -3.67 -12.37
N ALA A 311 2.75 -2.98 -11.27
CA ALA A 311 1.40 -2.87 -10.77
C ALA A 311 1.19 -1.55 -10.02
N ILE A 312 -0.10 -1.14 -9.90
CA ILE A 312 -0.47 0.12 -9.25
C ILE A 312 -0.16 0.12 -7.75
N GLY A 313 -0.20 -1.05 -7.11
CA GLY A 313 0.05 -1.18 -5.69
C GLY A 313 -0.77 -0.19 -4.86
N THR A 314 -0.10 0.49 -3.94
CA THR A 314 -0.70 1.53 -3.09
C THR A 314 -0.65 2.93 -3.71
N GLY A 315 -0.15 3.08 -4.95
CA GLY A 315 0.10 4.39 -5.57
C GLY A 315 1.31 5.14 -4.98
N GLY A 316 2.17 4.44 -4.26
CA GLY A 316 3.42 4.98 -3.69
C GLY A 316 4.53 5.03 -4.74
N ILE A 317 4.75 6.20 -5.36
CA ILE A 317 5.74 6.41 -6.43
C ILE A 317 7.08 6.80 -5.79
N MET A 318 8.12 6.01 -6.05
CA MET A 318 9.48 6.32 -5.62
C MET A 318 10.37 6.55 -6.85
N VAL A 319 10.89 7.76 -6.99
CA VAL A 319 11.74 8.18 -8.13
C VAL A 319 13.20 8.13 -7.72
N MET A 320 14.02 7.50 -8.55
CA MET A 320 15.47 7.36 -8.38
C MET A 320 16.18 7.96 -9.60
N ASP A 321 17.09 8.89 -9.35
CA ASP A 321 17.89 9.54 -10.37
C ASP A 321 19.07 8.67 -10.85
N GLU A 322 19.82 9.16 -11.84
CA GLU A 322 20.95 8.48 -12.48
C GLU A 322 22.10 8.15 -11.52
N ASP A 323 22.25 8.88 -10.41
CA ASP A 323 23.31 8.65 -9.41
C ASP A 323 22.96 7.60 -8.38
N THR A 324 21.72 7.11 -8.38
CA THR A 324 21.25 6.13 -7.39
C THR A 324 21.92 4.77 -7.57
N ASP A 325 22.49 4.23 -6.50
CA ASP A 325 23.03 2.88 -6.42
C ASP A 325 21.89 1.88 -6.20
N LEU A 326 21.43 1.22 -7.27
CA LEU A 326 20.29 0.31 -7.21
C LEU A 326 20.58 -0.99 -6.43
N VAL A 327 21.84 -1.41 -6.31
CA VAL A 327 22.21 -2.58 -5.50
C VAL A 327 21.95 -2.30 -4.02
N LYS A 328 22.31 -1.10 -3.54
CA LYS A 328 22.03 -0.68 -2.16
C LYS A 328 20.56 -0.45 -1.91
N VAL A 329 19.83 0.12 -2.87
CA VAL A 329 18.37 0.27 -2.79
C VAL A 329 17.71 -1.09 -2.62
N LEU A 330 18.06 -2.06 -3.49
CA LEU A 330 17.51 -3.40 -3.42
C LEU A 330 17.85 -4.11 -2.11
N ALA A 331 19.07 -3.95 -1.61
CA ALA A 331 19.47 -4.52 -0.31
C ALA A 331 18.64 -3.93 0.85
N ARG A 332 18.30 -2.64 0.78
CA ARG A 332 17.41 -2.01 1.78
C ARG A 332 15.99 -2.57 1.71
N ILE A 333 15.45 -2.76 0.52
CA ILE A 333 14.13 -3.38 0.30
C ILE A 333 14.15 -4.84 0.80
N ALA A 334 15.15 -5.62 0.42
CA ALA A 334 15.29 -7.01 0.86
C ALA A 334 15.43 -7.13 2.39
N LYS A 335 16.16 -6.19 3.04
CA LYS A 335 16.25 -6.13 4.49
C LYS A 335 14.90 -5.89 5.15
N PHE A 336 14.08 -5.00 4.58
CA PHE A 336 12.73 -4.73 5.06
C PHE A 336 11.88 -6.00 5.02
N TYR A 337 11.76 -6.66 3.88
CA TYR A 337 10.94 -7.88 3.75
C TYR A 337 11.45 -9.06 4.57
N HIS A 338 12.77 -9.19 4.73
CA HIS A 338 13.33 -10.18 5.63
C HIS A 338 12.93 -9.93 7.09
N HIS A 339 12.97 -8.68 7.54
CA HIS A 339 12.57 -8.29 8.90
C HIS A 339 11.06 -8.48 9.11
N GLU A 340 10.24 -8.16 8.11
CA GLU A 340 8.77 -8.18 8.19
C GLU A 340 8.14 -9.55 7.88
N SER A 341 8.92 -10.52 7.44
CA SER A 341 8.45 -11.90 7.28
C SER A 341 7.95 -12.45 8.63
N CYS A 342 6.70 -12.89 8.68
CA CYS A 342 6.13 -13.48 9.90
C CYS A 342 6.77 -14.84 10.27
N GLY A 343 7.52 -15.47 9.34
CA GLY A 343 8.20 -16.73 9.53
C GLY A 343 7.31 -17.98 9.40
N GLN A 344 6.06 -17.85 8.98
CA GLN A 344 5.13 -18.97 8.91
C GLN A 344 5.51 -20.00 7.84
N CYS A 345 5.78 -19.56 6.61
CA CYS A 345 6.10 -20.45 5.49
C CYS A 345 7.58 -20.43 5.14
N THR A 346 8.15 -21.60 4.90
CA THR A 346 9.60 -21.81 4.68
C THR A 346 10.17 -20.98 3.53
N PRO A 347 9.54 -20.90 2.33
CA PRO A 347 10.14 -20.15 1.21
C PRO A 347 10.33 -18.66 1.54
N CYS A 348 9.37 -18.02 2.20
CA CYS A 348 9.50 -16.64 2.64
C CYS A 348 10.52 -16.50 3.79
N ARG A 349 10.38 -17.30 4.86
CA ARG A 349 11.24 -17.22 6.06
C ARG A 349 12.71 -17.34 5.73
N GLU A 350 13.09 -18.35 4.93
CA GLU A 350 14.48 -18.61 4.59
C GLU A 350 14.96 -17.80 3.37
N GLY A 351 14.12 -17.77 2.31
CA GLY A 351 14.50 -17.16 1.04
C GLY A 351 14.76 -15.65 1.14
N THR A 352 13.97 -14.92 1.94
CA THR A 352 14.20 -13.46 2.15
C THR A 352 15.57 -13.21 2.80
N GLY A 353 15.97 -14.05 3.76
CA GLY A 353 17.29 -13.99 4.39
C GLY A 353 18.42 -14.34 3.42
N TRP A 354 18.19 -15.30 2.50
CA TRP A 354 19.19 -15.66 1.48
C TRP A 354 19.39 -14.54 0.46
N MET A 355 18.31 -13.92 -0.02
CA MET A 355 18.39 -12.77 -0.93
C MET A 355 19.19 -11.62 -0.27
N LEU A 356 18.89 -11.28 0.99
CA LEU A 356 19.63 -10.25 1.71
C LEU A 356 21.12 -10.57 1.87
N LYS A 357 21.47 -11.82 2.20
CA LYS A 357 22.87 -12.27 2.32
C LYS A 357 23.64 -12.15 1.00
N LEU A 358 23.00 -12.52 -0.12
CA LEU A 358 23.59 -12.41 -1.46
C LEU A 358 23.84 -10.94 -1.85
N LEU A 359 22.86 -10.06 -1.60
CA LEU A 359 23.01 -8.62 -1.86
C LEU A 359 24.11 -7.99 -1.02
N ASN A 360 24.19 -8.32 0.27
CA ASN A 360 25.27 -7.85 1.14
C ASN A 360 26.64 -8.37 0.67
N ARG A 361 26.75 -9.60 0.19
CA ARG A 361 28.00 -10.12 -0.41
C ARG A 361 28.46 -9.30 -1.61
N ILE A 362 27.51 -8.89 -2.48
CA ILE A 362 27.83 -8.03 -3.63
C ILE A 362 28.30 -6.66 -3.16
N ILE A 363 27.60 -6.04 -2.21
CA ILE A 363 27.95 -4.74 -1.64
C ILE A 363 29.31 -4.77 -0.94
N ASP A 364 29.63 -5.85 -0.21
CA ASP A 364 30.88 -6.02 0.51
C ASP A 364 32.09 -6.38 -0.41
N GLY A 365 31.88 -6.53 -1.71
CA GLY A 365 32.92 -6.89 -2.68
C GLY A 365 33.27 -8.38 -2.73
N LYS A 366 32.50 -9.22 -2.05
CA LYS A 366 32.70 -10.69 -2.01
C LYS A 366 31.76 -11.43 -2.97
N GLY A 367 30.98 -10.69 -3.75
CA GLY A 367 30.04 -11.23 -4.72
C GLY A 367 30.72 -11.81 -5.96
N ALA A 368 30.06 -12.76 -6.61
CA ALA A 368 30.45 -13.31 -7.88
C ALA A 368 29.28 -13.22 -8.87
N SER A 369 29.55 -13.29 -10.18
CA SER A 369 28.48 -13.20 -11.21
C SER A 369 27.38 -14.24 -10.99
N LYS A 370 27.70 -15.44 -10.52
CA LYS A 370 26.73 -16.47 -10.16
C LYS A 370 25.77 -16.07 -9.04
N ASP A 371 26.15 -15.13 -8.16
CA ASP A 371 25.28 -14.65 -7.08
C ASP A 371 24.11 -13.81 -7.63
N ILE A 372 24.30 -13.16 -8.77
CA ILE A 372 23.26 -12.42 -9.48
C ILE A 372 22.17 -13.37 -10.01
N ASP A 373 22.57 -14.49 -10.62
CA ASP A 373 21.61 -15.50 -11.11
C ASP A 373 20.93 -16.22 -9.94
N LEU A 374 21.66 -16.46 -8.85
CA LEU A 374 21.12 -17.07 -7.65
C LEU A 374 20.06 -16.17 -6.98
N LEU A 375 20.23 -14.82 -6.98
CA LEU A 375 19.19 -13.90 -6.49
C LEU A 375 17.87 -14.11 -7.23
N VAL A 376 17.90 -14.17 -8.56
CA VAL A 376 16.70 -14.42 -9.40
C VAL A 376 16.11 -15.80 -9.12
N SER A 377 16.97 -16.81 -9.00
CA SER A 377 16.55 -18.19 -8.70
C SER A 377 15.82 -18.28 -7.36
N VAL A 378 16.37 -17.67 -6.29
CA VAL A 378 15.73 -17.65 -4.97
C VAL A 378 14.40 -16.92 -5.03
N ALA A 379 14.34 -15.76 -5.69
CA ALA A 379 13.09 -14.99 -5.85
C ALA A 379 12.00 -15.81 -6.57
N ASN A 380 12.35 -16.52 -7.65
CA ASN A 380 11.42 -17.39 -8.36
C ASN A 380 10.91 -18.57 -7.49
N ASN A 381 11.72 -19.07 -6.56
CA ASN A 381 11.29 -20.14 -5.64
C ASN A 381 10.43 -19.62 -4.47
N ILE A 382 10.43 -18.32 -4.19
CA ILE A 382 9.52 -17.71 -3.22
C ILE A 382 8.18 -17.41 -3.89
N GLU A 383 8.19 -16.80 -5.08
CA GLU A 383 7.00 -16.38 -5.83
C GLU A 383 6.06 -17.59 -6.06
N GLY A 384 4.79 -17.44 -5.69
CA GLY A 384 3.76 -18.46 -5.83
C GLY A 384 3.84 -19.63 -4.84
N ASN A 385 4.84 -19.68 -3.95
CA ASN A 385 5.06 -20.79 -3.02
C ASN A 385 4.88 -20.38 -1.54
N THR A 386 4.15 -19.31 -1.28
CA THR A 386 3.92 -18.76 0.06
C THR A 386 2.44 -18.69 0.43
N VAL A 387 2.15 -18.61 1.73
CA VAL A 387 0.75 -18.56 2.24
C VAL A 387 0.07 -17.24 1.90
N CYS A 388 0.84 -16.15 1.76
CA CYS A 388 0.31 -14.80 1.52
C CYS A 388 1.19 -14.03 0.52
N ALA A 389 0.67 -12.92 0.01
CA ALA A 389 1.32 -12.08 -0.98
C ALA A 389 2.61 -11.37 -0.50
N LEU A 390 3.04 -11.56 0.77
CA LEU A 390 4.35 -11.07 1.19
C LEU A 390 5.49 -11.79 0.44
N GLY A 391 5.26 -13.03 0.02
CA GLY A 391 6.22 -13.75 -0.82
C GLY A 391 6.50 -13.02 -2.13
N GLU A 392 5.45 -12.67 -2.87
CA GLU A 392 5.53 -11.89 -4.10
C GLU A 392 6.11 -10.49 -3.84
N ALA A 393 5.66 -9.83 -2.76
CA ALA A 393 6.15 -8.51 -2.35
C ALA A 393 7.66 -8.49 -2.10
N ALA A 394 8.22 -9.57 -1.57
CA ALA A 394 9.66 -9.73 -1.34
C ALA A 394 10.42 -10.16 -2.60
N ALA A 395 9.81 -11.01 -3.43
CA ALA A 395 10.45 -11.61 -4.60
C ALA A 395 10.50 -10.65 -5.80
N TRP A 396 9.41 -9.95 -6.08
CA TRP A 396 9.29 -9.10 -7.27
C TRP A 396 10.33 -7.97 -7.35
N PRO A 397 10.59 -7.18 -6.29
CA PRO A 397 11.66 -6.18 -6.36
C PRO A 397 13.01 -6.79 -6.72
N VAL A 398 13.36 -7.94 -6.13
CA VAL A 398 14.62 -8.63 -6.41
C VAL A 398 14.66 -9.14 -7.85
N LYS A 399 13.67 -9.92 -8.26
CA LYS A 399 13.56 -10.50 -9.59
C LYS A 399 13.63 -9.43 -10.67
N PHE A 400 12.80 -8.40 -10.59
CA PHE A 400 12.68 -7.41 -11.64
C PHE A 400 13.76 -6.33 -11.61
N MET A 401 14.29 -5.94 -10.44
CA MET A 401 15.41 -5.02 -10.39
C MET A 401 16.69 -5.66 -10.95
N VAL A 402 16.98 -6.90 -10.53
CA VAL A 402 18.15 -7.63 -11.03
C VAL A 402 18.05 -7.89 -12.54
N THR A 403 16.88 -8.25 -13.06
CA THR A 403 16.74 -8.54 -14.50
C THR A 403 16.74 -7.29 -15.37
N ARG A 404 16.13 -6.19 -14.91
CA ARG A 404 16.01 -4.94 -15.69
C ARG A 404 17.25 -4.06 -15.64
N PHE A 405 18.06 -4.18 -14.60
CA PHE A 405 19.27 -3.39 -14.35
C PHE A 405 20.50 -4.29 -14.13
N ARG A 406 20.54 -5.45 -14.83
CA ARG A 406 21.58 -6.46 -14.64
C ARG A 406 22.98 -5.92 -14.77
N ASP A 407 23.19 -4.99 -15.70
CA ASP A 407 24.45 -4.29 -15.95
C ASP A 407 25.00 -3.59 -14.71
N GLU A 408 24.16 -2.99 -13.86
CA GLU A 408 24.58 -2.36 -12.61
C GLU A 408 25.07 -3.39 -11.58
N PHE A 409 24.38 -4.53 -11.48
CA PHE A 409 24.80 -5.63 -10.59
C PHE A 409 26.10 -6.27 -11.05
N GLU A 410 26.30 -6.46 -12.35
CA GLU A 410 27.54 -6.96 -12.92
C GLU A 410 28.70 -5.95 -12.73
N ALA A 411 28.43 -4.67 -12.91
CA ALA A 411 29.43 -3.61 -12.68
C ALA A 411 29.86 -3.59 -11.20
N ALA A 412 28.92 -3.67 -10.26
CA ALA A 412 29.22 -3.71 -8.83
C ALA A 412 30.10 -4.89 -8.45
N VAL A 413 29.88 -6.08 -9.03
CA VAL A 413 30.74 -7.26 -8.82
C VAL A 413 32.14 -7.05 -9.40
N LYS A 414 32.25 -6.52 -10.63
CA LYS A 414 33.54 -6.30 -11.33
C LYS A 414 34.39 -5.22 -10.66
N GLU A 415 33.79 -4.10 -10.31
CA GLU A 415 34.47 -2.96 -9.65
C GLU A 415 35.08 -3.36 -8.32
N LYS A 416 34.33 -4.08 -7.49
CA LYS A 416 34.80 -4.54 -6.19
C LYS A 416 35.90 -5.57 -6.31
N LEU A 417 35.80 -6.50 -7.27
CA LEU A 417 36.86 -7.48 -7.53
C LEU A 417 38.17 -6.80 -7.97
N ALA A 418 38.08 -5.78 -8.85
CA ALA A 418 39.25 -5.00 -9.27
C ALA A 418 39.92 -4.26 -8.09
N LEU A 419 39.12 -3.74 -7.16
CA LEU A 419 39.63 -3.06 -5.95
C LEU A 419 40.33 -4.04 -4.99
N GLU A 420 39.78 -5.25 -4.80
CA GLU A 420 40.42 -6.29 -3.99
C GLU A 420 41.75 -6.76 -4.55
N VAL A 421 41.82 -6.96 -5.87
CA VAL A 421 43.06 -7.30 -6.59
C VAL A 421 44.11 -6.19 -6.39
N LYS A 422 43.69 -4.93 -6.56
CA LYS A 422 44.56 -3.76 -6.39
C LYS A 422 45.11 -3.67 -4.97
N ASN A 423 44.27 -3.90 -3.95
CA ASN A 423 44.66 -3.90 -2.54
C ASN A 423 45.59 -5.06 -2.19
N LYS A 424 45.36 -6.28 -2.72
CA LYS A 424 46.26 -7.41 -2.56
C LYS A 424 47.62 -7.15 -3.18
N VAL A 425 47.66 -6.61 -4.41
CA VAL A 425 48.92 -6.25 -5.07
C VAL A 425 49.69 -5.19 -4.26
N HIS A 426 48.96 -4.18 -3.72
CA HIS A 426 49.59 -3.15 -2.89
C HIS A 426 50.16 -3.73 -1.57
N SER A 427 49.42 -4.61 -0.90
CA SER A 427 49.91 -5.28 0.32
C SER A 427 51.11 -6.19 0.05
N MET A 428 51.14 -6.93 -1.07
CA MET A 428 52.28 -7.74 -1.45
C MET A 428 53.51 -6.89 -1.78
N ARG A 429 53.35 -5.72 -2.36
CA ARG A 429 54.48 -4.79 -2.61
C ARG A 429 55.01 -4.14 -1.33
N SER A 430 54.15 -3.88 -0.35
CA SER A 430 54.55 -3.31 0.93
C SER A 430 55.25 -4.33 1.88
N THR A 431 55.03 -5.63 1.64
CA THR A 431 55.68 -6.71 2.41
C THR A 431 56.94 -7.28 1.74
N ALA A 432 57.25 -6.86 0.49
CA ALA A 432 58.49 -7.25 -0.16
C ALA A 432 59.66 -6.53 0.52
N THR A 433 60.41 -7.23 1.34
CA THR A 433 61.69 -6.79 1.93
C THR A 433 62.65 -6.41 0.81
N PRO A 434 63.34 -5.24 0.88
CA PRO A 434 64.38 -4.92 -0.11
C PRO A 434 65.44 -6.02 -0.06
N ILE A 435 65.74 -6.63 -1.19
CA ILE A 435 66.90 -7.49 -1.34
C ILE A 435 68.12 -6.63 -1.03
N ALA A 436 68.69 -6.82 0.15
CA ALA A 436 69.97 -6.15 0.49
C ALA A 436 71.01 -6.55 -0.53
N ASN A 437 71.74 -5.54 -1.07
CA ASN A 437 72.85 -5.73 -1.96
C ASN A 437 73.81 -6.73 -1.36
N ILE A 438 73.99 -7.87 -2.01
CA ILE A 438 75.10 -8.76 -1.74
C ILE A 438 76.29 -8.13 -2.54
N GLU A 439 77.16 -7.41 -1.84
CA GLU A 439 78.48 -7.07 -2.37
C GLU A 439 79.28 -8.34 -2.47
N ILE A 440 79.90 -8.57 -3.66
CA ILE A 440 80.88 -9.63 -3.94
C ILE A 440 82.26 -9.09 -3.65
#